data_ff7e4b3471fd0c0c58c50671fb44821a
#
_entry.id   ff7e4b3471fd0c0c58c50671fb44821a
#
_cell.length_a   1.000
_cell.length_b   1.000
_cell.length_c   1.000
_cell.angle_alpha   90.00
_cell.angle_beta   90.00
_cell.angle_gamma   90.00
#
_symmetry.space_group_name_H-M   'P 1'
#
loop_
_entity.id
_entity.type
_entity.pdbx_description
1 polymer ?
#
loop_
_entity_poly.entity_id
_entity_poly.type
_entity_poly.pdbx_seq_one_letter_code
_entity_poly.pdbx_strand_id
1 'polypeptide(L)'
;MSMNGIDISSWQKGINLNAVPCDFVIVKATGGTGYVNPDYTRAMNQAMSAGKKVGVYHYAREKGCKGSAVAEADFFVKTVQSYIGKSILVLDWEEELSLGVAWAKEFLDRVYQKTGVKAFLYTSASVTRQYDWTTVAQAGYPLWMAQYPNAKPQNGYRDKPWTDGKGYGAFKSLAIHQYSGTGRLPGYNGNLDMNKAYMDAAAWDKYAGATGEQKPTPTPEPKPTPSGTTLDLAAAVMQGKYGVDQARKDA
;
A
#
# COMPACT_ATOMS: atom_id res chain seq x y z
N MET A 1 -5.99 -7.63 21.08
CA MET A 1 -6.73 -6.36 21.16
C MET A 1 -6.90 -5.80 19.76
N SER A 2 -7.86 -4.90 19.51
CA SER A 2 -8.07 -4.27 18.19
C SER A 2 -7.85 -2.78 18.31
N MET A 3 -7.57 -2.10 17.18
CA MET A 3 -7.32 -0.67 17.11
C MET A 3 -8.33 0.01 16.17
N ASN A 4 -8.64 1.28 16.43
CA ASN A 4 -9.48 2.11 15.59
C ASN A 4 -8.62 3.15 14.86
N GLY A 5 -8.90 3.39 13.60
CA GLY A 5 -8.13 4.33 12.81
C GLY A 5 -8.88 4.94 11.65
N ILE A 6 -8.17 5.78 10.94
CA ILE A 6 -8.65 6.45 9.74
C ILE A 6 -7.65 6.25 8.60
N ASP A 7 -8.12 6.34 7.37
CA ASP A 7 -7.24 6.58 6.24
C ASP A 7 -7.58 7.91 5.58
N ILE A 8 -6.57 8.55 5.00
CA ILE A 8 -6.64 9.91 4.49
C ILE A 8 -5.85 10.06 3.18
N SER A 9 -6.26 11.05 2.40
CA SER A 9 -5.60 11.44 1.16
C SER A 9 -5.43 12.96 1.07
N SER A 10 -5.24 13.48 -0.12
CA SER A 10 -5.27 14.94 -0.38
C SER A 10 -6.63 15.58 -0.09
N TRP A 11 -7.71 14.80 -0.01
CA TRP A 11 -9.04 15.29 0.38
C TRP A 11 -9.09 15.81 1.82
N GLN A 12 -8.27 15.24 2.71
CA GLN A 12 -8.15 15.67 4.11
C GLN A 12 -6.90 16.53 4.35
N LYS A 13 -6.37 17.19 3.29
CA LYS A 13 -5.20 18.06 3.39
C LYS A 13 -5.31 19.05 4.57
N GLY A 14 -4.27 19.10 5.39
CA GLY A 14 -4.20 20.00 6.55
C GLY A 14 -4.94 19.48 7.80
N ILE A 15 -5.51 18.29 7.79
CA ILE A 15 -6.14 17.66 8.98
C ILE A 15 -5.19 17.72 10.19
N ASN A 16 -5.70 18.12 11.34
CA ASN A 16 -4.93 18.11 12.60
C ASN A 16 -5.04 16.75 13.29
N LEU A 17 -4.08 15.88 13.02
CA LEU A 17 -4.05 14.52 13.57
C LEU A 17 -3.81 14.48 15.10
N ASN A 18 -3.39 15.58 15.74
CA ASN A 18 -3.35 15.65 17.20
C ASN A 18 -4.76 15.78 17.80
N ALA A 19 -5.71 16.38 17.06
CA ALA A 19 -7.08 16.61 17.53
C ALA A 19 -8.03 15.44 17.21
N VAL A 20 -7.70 14.59 16.23
CA VAL A 20 -8.56 13.47 15.82
C VAL A 20 -8.21 12.22 16.63
N PRO A 21 -9.17 11.66 17.42
CA PRO A 21 -8.93 10.47 18.22
C PRO A 21 -8.85 9.23 17.31
N CYS A 22 -7.66 8.65 17.16
CA CYS A 22 -7.43 7.39 16.44
C CYS A 22 -6.14 6.75 16.93
N ASP A 23 -6.10 5.41 16.90
CA ASP A 23 -4.90 4.64 17.26
C ASP A 23 -3.91 4.57 16.08
N PHE A 24 -4.42 4.63 14.84
CA PHE A 24 -3.60 4.59 13.64
C PHE A 24 -4.15 5.48 12.52
N VAL A 25 -3.25 5.86 11.61
CA VAL A 25 -3.57 6.61 10.38
C VAL A 25 -2.86 5.96 9.19
N ILE A 26 -3.59 5.68 8.10
CA ILE A 26 -3.02 5.24 6.83
C ILE A 26 -3.14 6.39 5.82
N VAL A 27 -2.03 6.81 5.21
CA VAL A 27 -1.95 8.02 4.40
C VAL A 27 -1.66 7.68 2.93
N LYS A 28 -2.45 8.20 1.98
CA LYS A 28 -2.08 8.15 0.56
C LYS A 28 -0.72 8.81 0.38
N ALA A 29 0.25 8.04 -0.09
CA ALA A 29 1.57 8.58 -0.42
C ALA A 29 1.70 8.84 -1.92
N THR A 30 1.35 7.85 -2.73
CA THR A 30 1.57 7.88 -4.17
C THR A 30 0.39 7.33 -4.96
N GLY A 31 0.41 7.55 -6.27
CA GLY A 31 -0.46 6.89 -7.25
C GLY A 31 0.24 6.80 -8.61
N GLY A 32 0.01 5.70 -9.34
CA GLY A 32 0.67 5.48 -10.62
C GLY A 32 2.20 5.63 -10.54
N THR A 33 2.83 6.13 -11.60
CA THR A 33 4.29 6.36 -11.65
C THR A 33 4.69 7.82 -11.43
N GLY A 34 3.74 8.72 -11.07
CA GLY A 34 4.03 10.16 -11.07
C GLY A 34 3.31 10.98 -10.00
N TYR A 35 2.22 10.47 -9.41
CA TYR A 35 1.50 11.23 -8.40
C TYR A 35 2.12 11.03 -7.01
N VAL A 36 2.41 12.13 -6.33
CA VAL A 36 2.76 12.17 -4.90
C VAL A 36 1.74 13.06 -4.20
N ASN A 37 1.11 12.54 -3.13
CA ASN A 37 0.21 13.35 -2.31
C ASN A 37 1.01 14.50 -1.64
N PRO A 38 0.67 15.76 -1.92
CA PRO A 38 1.47 16.90 -1.44
C PRO A 38 1.45 17.06 0.08
N ASP A 39 0.50 16.42 0.78
CA ASP A 39 0.35 16.50 2.24
C ASP A 39 0.87 15.28 2.99
N TYR A 40 1.31 14.20 2.29
CA TYR A 40 1.58 12.93 2.95
C TYR A 40 2.72 13.03 3.98
N THR A 41 3.79 13.72 3.67
CA THR A 41 4.94 13.85 4.59
C THR A 41 4.55 14.59 5.87
N ARG A 42 3.78 15.69 5.75
CA ARG A 42 3.27 16.44 6.91
C ARG A 42 2.37 15.55 7.78
N ALA A 43 1.42 14.85 7.14
CA ALA A 43 0.47 13.99 7.85
C ALA A 43 1.17 12.82 8.55
N MET A 44 2.11 12.14 7.86
CA MET A 44 2.91 11.07 8.45
C MET A 44 3.72 11.52 9.66
N ASN A 45 4.44 12.64 9.53
CA ASN A 45 5.25 13.18 10.63
C ASN A 45 4.38 13.59 11.82
N GLN A 46 3.22 14.22 11.58
CA GLN A 46 2.30 14.59 12.65
C GLN A 46 1.70 13.36 13.35
N ALA A 47 1.28 12.33 12.59
CA ALA A 47 0.75 11.09 13.16
C ALA A 47 1.80 10.38 14.04
N MET A 48 3.03 10.26 13.54
CA MET A 48 4.14 9.65 14.29
C MET A 48 4.48 10.44 15.56
N SER A 49 4.53 11.78 15.48
CA SER A 49 4.78 12.65 16.64
C SER A 49 3.66 12.57 17.68
N ALA A 50 2.42 12.30 17.24
CA ALA A 50 1.26 12.05 18.11
C ALA A 50 1.22 10.63 18.69
N GLY A 51 2.25 9.80 18.47
CA GLY A 51 2.32 8.43 18.96
C GLY A 51 1.37 7.44 18.26
N LYS A 52 0.78 7.82 17.12
CA LYS A 52 -0.12 6.95 16.37
C LYS A 52 0.65 5.93 15.54
N LYS A 53 0.09 4.74 15.35
CA LYS A 53 0.59 3.81 14.34
C LYS A 53 0.32 4.35 12.95
N VAL A 54 1.24 4.13 12.03
CA VAL A 54 1.15 4.72 10.69
C VAL A 54 1.20 3.68 9.59
N GLY A 55 0.54 3.99 8.48
CA GLY A 55 0.60 3.27 7.23
C GLY A 55 0.71 4.24 6.05
N VAL A 56 1.22 3.76 4.94
CA VAL A 56 1.25 4.48 3.67
C VAL A 56 0.68 3.63 2.56
N TYR A 57 -0.14 4.23 1.68
CA TYR A 57 -0.69 3.50 0.56
C TYR A 57 -0.35 4.11 -0.80
N HIS A 58 -0.30 3.22 -1.78
CA HIS A 58 -0.16 3.50 -3.19
C HIS A 58 -1.48 3.22 -3.90
N TYR A 59 -2.04 4.22 -4.57
CA TYR A 59 -3.22 4.07 -5.42
C TYR A 59 -2.81 3.55 -6.79
N ALA A 60 -3.15 2.31 -7.08
CA ALA A 60 -2.80 1.68 -8.35
C ALA A 60 -3.46 2.38 -9.53
N ARG A 61 -2.74 2.50 -10.61
CA ARG A 61 -3.27 2.98 -11.90
C ARG A 61 -3.85 4.39 -11.86
N GLU A 62 -3.26 5.28 -11.07
CA GLU A 62 -3.67 6.69 -10.95
C GLU A 62 -3.80 7.33 -12.34
N LYS A 63 -4.92 8.02 -12.57
CA LYS A 63 -5.23 8.65 -13.85
C LYS A 63 -4.12 9.64 -14.27
N GLY A 64 -3.66 9.52 -15.52
CA GLY A 64 -2.64 10.38 -16.09
C GLY A 64 -1.18 9.94 -15.85
N CYS A 65 -0.95 8.95 -14.96
CA CYS A 65 0.40 8.43 -14.70
C CYS A 65 0.43 6.91 -14.44
N LYS A 66 -0.40 6.16 -15.17
CA LYS A 66 -0.47 4.70 -15.09
C LYS A 66 0.84 4.05 -15.53
N GLY A 67 1.26 2.98 -14.83
CA GLY A 67 2.46 2.23 -15.13
C GLY A 67 2.27 0.72 -15.11
N SER A 68 3.33 -0.05 -15.35
CA SER A 68 3.35 -1.47 -15.01
C SER A 68 3.38 -1.66 -13.49
N ALA A 69 3.01 -2.83 -13.00
CA ALA A 69 3.07 -3.16 -11.59
C ALA A 69 4.45 -2.90 -10.98
N VAL A 70 5.51 -3.30 -11.69
CA VAL A 70 6.91 -3.09 -11.28
C VAL A 70 7.25 -1.60 -11.23
N ALA A 71 6.88 -0.82 -12.24
CA ALA A 71 7.20 0.60 -12.28
C ALA A 71 6.48 1.39 -11.17
N GLU A 72 5.21 1.08 -10.90
CA GLU A 72 4.43 1.70 -9.83
C GLU A 72 4.97 1.29 -8.45
N ALA A 73 5.34 0.01 -8.26
CA ALA A 73 5.95 -0.47 -7.03
C ALA A 73 7.31 0.19 -6.75
N ASP A 74 8.17 0.32 -7.77
CA ASP A 74 9.48 0.99 -7.63
C ASP A 74 9.32 2.48 -7.30
N PHE A 75 8.36 3.16 -7.93
CA PHE A 75 8.02 4.56 -7.61
C PHE A 75 7.50 4.71 -6.17
N PHE A 76 6.60 3.83 -5.74
CA PHE A 76 6.10 3.81 -4.36
C PHE A 76 7.22 3.62 -3.36
N VAL A 77 8.01 2.54 -3.49
CA VAL A 77 9.10 2.21 -2.55
C VAL A 77 10.12 3.34 -2.47
N LYS A 78 10.52 3.93 -3.60
CA LYS A 78 11.43 5.08 -3.65
C LYS A 78 10.86 6.27 -2.86
N THR A 79 9.59 6.57 -3.05
CA THR A 79 8.94 7.74 -2.43
C THR A 79 8.79 7.57 -0.91
N VAL A 80 8.44 6.35 -0.44
CA VAL A 80 8.19 6.11 1.00
C VAL A 80 9.39 5.56 1.75
N GLN A 81 10.59 5.60 1.18
CA GLN A 81 11.81 4.96 1.71
C GLN A 81 12.09 5.30 3.19
N SER A 82 11.86 6.53 3.63
CA SER A 82 12.08 6.98 5.02
C SER A 82 11.10 6.38 6.04
N TYR A 83 9.99 5.78 5.57
CA TYR A 83 8.95 5.18 6.40
C TYR A 83 8.97 3.65 6.41
N ILE A 84 9.80 3.01 5.56
CA ILE A 84 9.99 1.55 5.55
C ILE A 84 10.54 1.12 6.91
N GLY A 85 9.95 0.07 7.49
CA GLY A 85 10.27 -0.39 8.85
C GLY A 85 9.60 0.41 9.98
N LYS A 86 8.83 1.45 9.65
CA LYS A 86 8.09 2.28 10.61
C LYS A 86 6.58 2.31 10.33
N SER A 87 6.18 1.96 9.12
CA SER A 87 4.80 2.01 8.65
C SER A 87 4.43 0.73 7.93
N ILE A 88 3.17 0.31 8.02
CA ILE A 88 2.65 -0.68 7.07
C ILE A 88 2.61 -0.09 5.67
N LEU A 89 2.89 -0.93 4.68
CA LEU A 89 2.81 -0.59 3.27
C LEU A 89 1.53 -1.16 2.67
N VAL A 90 0.88 -0.43 1.75
CA VAL A 90 -0.42 -0.87 1.21
C VAL A 90 -0.47 -0.63 -0.29
N LEU A 91 -0.95 -1.63 -1.03
CA LEU A 91 -1.47 -1.49 -2.38
C LEU A 91 -2.98 -1.24 -2.31
N ASP A 92 -3.43 -0.11 -2.80
CA ASP A 92 -4.83 0.24 -3.01
C ASP A 92 -5.22 -0.18 -4.43
N TRP A 93 -5.99 -1.29 -4.53
CA TRP A 93 -6.37 -1.93 -5.79
C TRP A 93 -7.88 -1.85 -6.01
N GLU A 94 -8.33 -0.83 -6.72
CA GLU A 94 -9.75 -0.59 -7.03
C GLU A 94 -9.99 -0.06 -8.45
N GLU A 95 -8.94 0.39 -9.14
CA GLU A 95 -9.00 0.84 -10.53
C GLU A 95 -8.52 -0.26 -11.50
N GLU A 96 -9.06 -0.26 -12.73
CA GLU A 96 -8.66 -1.16 -13.81
C GLU A 96 -8.57 -2.64 -13.39
N LEU A 97 -9.56 -3.11 -12.65
CA LEU A 97 -9.63 -4.48 -12.13
C LEU A 97 -9.51 -5.55 -13.25
N SER A 98 -9.76 -5.17 -14.52
CA SER A 98 -9.58 -6.02 -15.70
C SER A 98 -8.13 -6.45 -15.93
N LEU A 99 -7.13 -5.76 -15.36
CA LEU A 99 -5.72 -6.21 -15.37
C LEU A 99 -5.50 -7.47 -14.52
N GLY A 100 -6.47 -7.79 -13.65
CA GLY A 100 -6.53 -9.01 -12.88
C GLY A 100 -5.57 -9.08 -11.70
N VAL A 101 -5.69 -10.17 -10.96
CA VAL A 101 -4.90 -10.46 -9.74
C VAL A 101 -3.40 -10.52 -10.02
N ALA A 102 -2.99 -10.91 -11.23
CA ALA A 102 -1.58 -11.01 -11.60
C ALA A 102 -0.86 -9.67 -11.47
N TRP A 103 -1.48 -8.57 -11.91
CA TRP A 103 -0.90 -7.23 -11.77
C TRP A 103 -0.72 -6.85 -10.29
N ALA A 104 -1.76 -7.06 -9.48
CA ALA A 104 -1.70 -6.76 -8.05
C ALA A 104 -0.64 -7.61 -7.34
N LYS A 105 -0.55 -8.91 -7.69
CA LYS A 105 0.45 -9.83 -7.16
C LYS A 105 1.87 -9.39 -7.50
N GLU A 106 2.12 -9.01 -8.75
CA GLU A 106 3.42 -8.52 -9.22
C GLU A 106 3.85 -7.26 -8.47
N PHE A 107 2.93 -6.31 -8.24
CA PHE A 107 3.21 -5.13 -7.42
C PHE A 107 3.59 -5.51 -5.99
N LEU A 108 2.80 -6.36 -5.33
CA LEU A 108 3.02 -6.80 -3.96
C LEU A 108 4.36 -7.54 -3.82
N ASP A 109 4.67 -8.44 -4.76
CA ASP A 109 5.94 -9.17 -4.79
C ASP A 109 7.13 -8.23 -4.99
N ARG A 110 7.00 -7.22 -5.86
CA ARG A 110 8.06 -6.23 -6.09
C ARG A 110 8.30 -5.38 -4.84
N VAL A 111 7.26 -4.92 -4.15
CA VAL A 111 7.42 -4.22 -2.88
C VAL A 111 8.13 -5.10 -1.86
N TYR A 112 7.71 -6.37 -1.72
CA TYR A 112 8.37 -7.31 -0.80
C TYR A 112 9.83 -7.54 -1.15
N GLN A 113 10.15 -7.76 -2.43
CA GLN A 113 11.52 -7.91 -2.91
C GLN A 113 12.42 -6.72 -2.53
N LYS A 114 11.91 -5.50 -2.66
CA LYS A 114 12.66 -4.27 -2.39
C LYS A 114 12.80 -3.93 -0.90
N THR A 115 11.82 -4.31 -0.09
CA THR A 115 11.72 -3.81 1.29
C THR A 115 11.83 -4.89 2.36
N GLY A 116 11.57 -6.16 2.02
CA GLY A 116 11.36 -7.24 2.98
C GLY A 116 10.04 -7.15 3.75
N VAL A 117 9.19 -6.18 3.43
CA VAL A 117 7.90 -5.95 4.09
C VAL A 117 6.77 -6.39 3.18
N LYS A 118 5.90 -7.28 3.67
CA LYS A 118 4.69 -7.67 2.93
C LYS A 118 3.65 -6.56 3.02
N ALA A 119 3.42 -5.90 1.89
CA ALA A 119 2.39 -4.88 1.79
C ALA A 119 0.98 -5.49 1.92
N PHE A 120 0.07 -4.74 2.50
CA PHE A 120 -1.35 -5.08 2.53
C PHE A 120 -1.97 -4.92 1.14
N LEU A 121 -2.93 -5.78 0.82
CA LEU A 121 -3.86 -5.53 -0.27
C LEU A 121 -5.09 -4.82 0.29
N TYR A 122 -5.38 -3.60 -0.20
CA TYR A 122 -6.67 -2.95 0.01
C TYR A 122 -7.52 -3.14 -1.23
N THR A 123 -8.76 -3.58 -1.03
CA THR A 123 -9.79 -3.68 -2.07
C THR A 123 -11.18 -3.86 -1.44
N SER A 124 -12.23 -3.81 -2.26
CA SER A 124 -13.61 -4.00 -1.77
C SER A 124 -13.96 -5.47 -1.53
N ALA A 125 -14.94 -5.71 -0.66
CA ALA A 125 -15.48 -7.04 -0.38
C ALA A 125 -16.04 -7.75 -1.63
N SER A 126 -16.57 -7.02 -2.60
CA SER A 126 -17.02 -7.59 -3.87
C SER A 126 -15.84 -8.13 -4.68
N VAL A 127 -14.75 -7.39 -4.75
CA VAL A 127 -13.53 -7.76 -5.50
C VAL A 127 -12.84 -8.96 -4.87
N THR A 128 -12.81 -9.08 -3.53
CA THR A 128 -12.22 -10.27 -2.88
C THR A 128 -12.94 -11.56 -3.23
N ARG A 129 -14.20 -11.49 -3.63
CA ARG A 129 -15.05 -12.65 -3.98
C ARG A 129 -15.23 -12.86 -5.48
N GLN A 130 -15.04 -11.80 -6.28
CA GLN A 130 -15.20 -11.85 -7.73
C GLN A 130 -13.98 -12.46 -8.44
N TYR A 131 -12.80 -12.28 -7.87
CA TYR A 131 -11.54 -12.73 -8.46
C TYR A 131 -10.88 -13.82 -7.62
N ASP A 132 -10.07 -14.67 -8.24
CA ASP A 132 -9.29 -15.70 -7.55
C ASP A 132 -8.00 -15.10 -6.94
N TRP A 133 -8.06 -14.75 -5.68
CA TRP A 133 -6.95 -14.22 -4.88
C TRP A 133 -6.07 -15.30 -4.23
N THR A 134 -6.23 -16.58 -4.59
CA THR A 134 -5.54 -17.70 -3.95
C THR A 134 -4.02 -17.49 -3.89
N THR A 135 -3.40 -17.05 -4.98
CA THR A 135 -1.94 -16.84 -5.04
C THR A 135 -1.46 -15.72 -4.12
N VAL A 136 -2.25 -14.65 -3.95
CA VAL A 136 -1.96 -13.53 -3.04
C VAL A 136 -2.13 -13.95 -1.58
N ALA A 137 -3.23 -14.64 -1.26
CA ALA A 137 -3.53 -15.11 0.08
C ALA A 137 -2.52 -16.18 0.54
N GLN A 138 -2.15 -17.14 -0.32
CA GLN A 138 -1.14 -18.17 -0.02
C GLN A 138 0.26 -17.58 0.17
N ALA A 139 0.60 -16.50 -0.54
CA ALA A 139 1.84 -15.76 -0.33
C ALA A 139 1.85 -15.01 1.01
N GLY A 140 0.72 -14.98 1.75
CA GLY A 140 0.62 -14.37 3.07
C GLY A 140 0.58 -12.86 3.06
N TYR A 141 0.07 -12.24 1.98
CA TYR A 141 -0.22 -10.80 1.95
C TYR A 141 -1.47 -10.52 2.78
N PRO A 142 -1.42 -9.58 3.75
CA PRO A 142 -2.56 -9.29 4.61
C PRO A 142 -3.64 -8.49 3.86
N LEU A 143 -4.91 -8.71 4.24
CA LEU A 143 -6.06 -8.04 3.61
C LEU A 143 -6.52 -6.85 4.45
N TRP A 144 -6.66 -5.70 3.81
CA TRP A 144 -7.46 -4.55 4.24
C TRP A 144 -8.66 -4.44 3.30
N MET A 145 -9.86 -4.64 3.82
CA MET A 145 -11.07 -4.76 3.00
C MET A 145 -12.05 -3.63 3.28
N ALA A 146 -12.58 -3.02 2.22
CA ALA A 146 -13.67 -2.07 2.31
C ALA A 146 -15.04 -2.77 2.19
N GLN A 147 -15.91 -2.56 3.17
CA GLN A 147 -17.30 -2.98 3.14
C GLN A 147 -18.16 -2.11 4.04
N TYR A 148 -19.13 -1.40 3.46
CA TYR A 148 -19.98 -0.47 4.18
C TYR A 148 -21.42 -0.95 4.20
N PRO A 149 -22.18 -0.76 5.31
CA PRO A 149 -23.61 -1.05 5.34
C PRO A 149 -24.43 -0.04 4.51
N ASN A 150 -23.96 1.19 4.41
CA ASN A 150 -24.59 2.31 3.71
C ASN A 150 -23.67 3.53 3.68
N ALA A 151 -24.11 4.63 3.05
CA ALA A 151 -23.38 5.90 2.97
C ALA A 151 -23.88 6.96 4.00
N LYS A 152 -24.60 6.57 5.04
CA LYS A 152 -25.07 7.51 6.08
C LYS A 152 -23.91 7.91 6.98
N PRO A 153 -23.93 9.16 7.54
CA PRO A 153 -22.90 9.61 8.48
C PRO A 153 -22.74 8.64 9.66
N GLN A 154 -21.50 8.25 9.93
CA GLN A 154 -21.12 7.36 11.02
C GLN A 154 -20.46 8.17 12.14
N ASN A 155 -21.19 8.40 13.25
CA ASN A 155 -20.65 9.10 14.41
C ASN A 155 -19.85 8.16 15.32
N GLY A 156 -18.58 8.47 15.52
CA GLY A 156 -17.68 7.67 16.35
C GLY A 156 -17.35 6.29 15.78
N TYR A 157 -16.43 5.60 16.44
CA TYR A 157 -16.01 4.25 16.05
C TYR A 157 -17.05 3.17 16.41
N ARG A 158 -16.97 2.03 15.71
CA ARG A 158 -17.77 0.83 15.99
C ARG A 158 -16.89 -0.27 16.56
N ASP A 159 -17.32 -0.86 17.68
CA ASP A 159 -16.63 -2.02 18.26
C ASP A 159 -16.79 -3.26 17.38
N LYS A 160 -17.96 -3.43 16.79
CA LYS A 160 -18.29 -4.51 15.88
C LYS A 160 -18.84 -3.91 14.58
N PRO A 161 -17.96 -3.55 13.61
CA PRO A 161 -18.40 -3.09 12.30
C PRO A 161 -19.25 -4.15 11.60
N TRP A 162 -20.25 -3.67 10.87
CA TRP A 162 -21.13 -4.54 10.09
C TRP A 162 -20.39 -5.21 8.95
N THR A 163 -20.69 -6.48 8.71
CA THR A 163 -20.31 -7.22 7.50
C THR A 163 -21.52 -7.99 6.96
N ASP A 164 -21.53 -8.34 5.68
CA ASP A 164 -22.58 -9.15 5.07
C ASP A 164 -22.46 -10.66 5.39
N GLY A 165 -21.45 -11.06 6.15
CA GLY A 165 -21.20 -12.45 6.55
C GLY A 165 -20.72 -13.40 5.45
N LYS A 166 -20.46 -12.90 4.24
CA LYS A 166 -20.07 -13.76 3.08
C LYS A 166 -18.58 -14.08 3.00
N GLY A 167 -17.79 -13.67 4.00
CA GLY A 167 -16.35 -13.92 4.05
C GLY A 167 -15.53 -13.04 3.10
N TYR A 168 -14.27 -13.45 2.90
CA TYR A 168 -13.22 -12.64 2.30
C TYR A 168 -12.59 -13.31 1.05
N GLY A 169 -13.36 -14.11 0.31
CA GLY A 169 -12.84 -14.89 -0.82
C GLY A 169 -11.77 -15.90 -0.39
N ALA A 170 -10.61 -15.86 -1.04
CA ALA A 170 -9.48 -16.75 -0.73
C ALA A 170 -8.76 -16.45 0.60
N PHE A 171 -9.00 -15.27 1.20
CA PHE A 171 -8.35 -14.88 2.45
C PHE A 171 -9.01 -15.54 3.66
N LYS A 172 -8.20 -16.10 4.57
CA LYS A 172 -8.68 -16.78 5.79
C LYS A 172 -9.04 -15.81 6.92
N SER A 173 -8.47 -14.60 6.88
CA SER A 173 -8.65 -13.57 7.91
C SER A 173 -8.62 -12.18 7.31
N LEU A 174 -9.27 -11.26 8.00
CA LEU A 174 -9.28 -9.84 7.69
C LEU A 174 -8.38 -9.12 8.69
N ALA A 175 -7.36 -8.42 8.21
CA ALA A 175 -6.44 -7.68 9.05
C ALA A 175 -6.98 -6.30 9.41
N ILE A 176 -7.53 -5.58 8.42
CA ILE A 176 -8.16 -4.25 8.60
C ILE A 176 -9.48 -4.20 7.82
N HIS A 177 -10.50 -3.64 8.46
CA HIS A 177 -11.81 -3.38 7.86
C HIS A 177 -12.06 -1.88 7.76
N GLN A 178 -12.14 -1.35 6.54
CA GLN A 178 -12.69 -0.03 6.30
C GLN A 178 -14.22 -0.18 6.18
N TYR A 179 -14.95 0.35 7.16
CA TYR A 179 -16.38 0.07 7.30
C TYR A 179 -17.29 1.29 7.06
N SER A 180 -16.70 2.47 6.81
CA SER A 180 -17.44 3.68 6.45
C SER A 180 -16.53 4.67 5.76
N GLY A 181 -17.03 5.32 4.71
CA GLY A 181 -16.41 6.49 4.05
C GLY A 181 -17.05 7.82 4.47
N THR A 182 -17.90 7.80 5.50
CA THR A 182 -18.68 8.99 5.95
C THR A 182 -18.58 9.20 7.46
N GLY A 183 -17.43 8.82 8.04
CA GLY A 183 -17.16 8.93 9.47
C GLY A 183 -17.14 10.38 9.97
N ARG A 184 -17.54 10.56 11.22
CA ARG A 184 -17.48 11.83 11.95
C ARG A 184 -16.75 11.61 13.27
N LEU A 185 -15.64 12.31 13.44
CA LEU A 185 -14.84 12.30 14.66
C LEU A 185 -14.61 13.74 15.16
N PRO A 186 -14.44 13.95 16.46
CA PRO A 186 -13.96 15.23 16.98
C PRO A 186 -12.66 15.65 16.30
N GLY A 187 -12.47 16.95 16.12
CA GLY A 187 -11.24 17.52 15.55
C GLY A 187 -11.21 17.61 14.02
N TYR A 188 -12.26 17.12 13.31
CA TYR A 188 -12.37 17.26 11.86
C TYR A 188 -13.83 17.43 11.40
N ASN A 189 -14.09 18.45 10.55
CA ASN A 189 -15.43 18.80 10.05
C ASN A 189 -15.70 18.23 8.65
N GLY A 190 -15.28 17.00 8.37
CA GLY A 190 -15.49 16.37 7.06
C GLY A 190 -15.79 14.88 7.20
N ASN A 191 -15.91 14.22 6.05
CA ASN A 191 -15.96 12.77 5.99
C ASN A 191 -14.58 12.18 6.24
N LEU A 192 -14.55 11.12 7.03
CA LEU A 192 -13.36 10.30 7.29
C LEU A 192 -13.66 8.85 6.97
N ASP A 193 -12.69 8.19 6.35
CA ASP A 193 -12.72 6.76 6.17
C ASP A 193 -12.38 6.08 7.49
N MET A 194 -13.33 5.27 8.00
CA MET A 194 -13.27 4.69 9.34
C MET A 194 -12.83 3.24 9.27
N ASN A 195 -11.81 2.91 10.04
CA ASN A 195 -11.17 1.61 10.01
C ASN A 195 -11.13 0.91 11.37
N LYS A 196 -11.25 -0.42 11.34
CA LYS A 196 -10.97 -1.32 12.45
C LYS A 196 -9.84 -2.25 12.10
N ALA A 197 -8.71 -2.19 12.82
CA ALA A 197 -7.64 -3.16 12.69
C ALA A 197 -7.84 -4.27 13.73
N TYR A 198 -7.89 -5.53 13.26
CA TYR A 198 -8.06 -6.71 14.11
C TYR A 198 -6.70 -7.20 14.65
N MET A 199 -5.88 -6.24 15.10
CA MET A 199 -4.56 -6.45 15.67
C MET A 199 -4.25 -5.39 16.72
N ASP A 200 -3.28 -5.65 17.57
CA ASP A 200 -2.73 -4.67 18.51
C ASP A 200 -1.50 -3.96 17.93
N ALA A 201 -0.97 -3.00 18.69
CA ALA A 201 0.19 -2.20 18.30
C ALA A 201 1.45 -3.05 18.03
N ALA A 202 1.65 -4.12 18.79
CA ALA A 202 2.82 -4.99 18.60
C ALA A 202 2.72 -5.79 17.28
N ALA A 203 1.52 -6.28 16.94
CA ALA A 203 1.29 -6.94 15.67
C ALA A 203 1.40 -5.95 14.49
N TRP A 204 0.94 -4.70 14.66
CA TRP A 204 1.15 -3.64 13.67
C TRP A 204 2.64 -3.41 13.38
N ASP A 205 3.46 -3.33 14.43
CA ASP A 205 4.91 -3.13 14.28
C ASP A 205 5.58 -4.29 13.53
N LYS A 206 5.13 -5.53 13.75
CA LYS A 206 5.59 -6.69 12.95
C LYS A 206 5.25 -6.54 11.47
N TYR A 207 4.01 -6.13 11.14
CA TYR A 207 3.63 -5.87 9.75
C TYR A 207 4.39 -4.70 9.12
N ALA A 208 4.77 -3.71 9.92
CA ALA A 208 5.61 -2.60 9.47
C ALA A 208 7.08 -2.99 9.23
N GLY A 209 7.49 -4.21 9.67
CA GLY A 209 8.89 -4.66 9.58
C GLY A 209 9.78 -4.07 10.66
N ALA A 210 9.20 -3.55 11.76
CA ALA A 210 9.95 -2.88 12.84
C ALA A 210 10.74 -3.86 13.73
N THR A 211 10.49 -5.17 13.66
CA THR A 211 11.02 -6.17 14.60
C THR A 211 12.34 -6.80 14.19
N GLY A 212 13.01 -6.30 13.15
CA GLY A 212 14.37 -6.75 12.81
C GLY A 212 14.51 -8.21 12.32
N GLU A 213 13.40 -8.90 12.04
CA GLU A 213 13.44 -10.18 11.33
C GLU A 213 14.05 -9.94 9.95
N GLN A 214 15.03 -10.74 9.58
CA GLN A 214 15.94 -10.52 8.47
C GLN A 214 15.23 -10.06 7.20
N LYS A 215 15.50 -8.81 6.83
CA LYS A 215 15.24 -8.30 5.48
C LYS A 215 15.84 -9.32 4.50
N PRO A 216 15.04 -9.86 3.55
CA PRO A 216 15.62 -10.64 2.47
C PRO A 216 16.71 -9.75 1.84
N THR A 217 17.92 -10.27 1.76
CA THR A 217 18.96 -9.60 0.98
C THR A 217 18.38 -9.40 -0.42
N PRO A 218 18.34 -8.17 -0.95
CA PRO A 218 17.84 -7.95 -2.29
C PRO A 218 18.59 -8.90 -3.21
N THR A 219 17.87 -9.82 -3.85
CA THR A 219 18.46 -10.61 -4.92
C THR A 219 18.94 -9.59 -5.95
N PRO A 220 20.21 -9.55 -6.32
CA PRO A 220 20.67 -8.64 -7.37
C PRO A 220 19.77 -8.85 -8.57
N GLU A 221 19.24 -7.77 -9.12
CA GLU A 221 18.53 -7.85 -10.41
C GLU A 221 19.47 -8.59 -11.37
N PRO A 222 18.98 -9.60 -12.11
CA PRO A 222 19.81 -10.21 -13.11
C PRO A 222 20.28 -9.11 -14.05
N LYS A 223 21.60 -8.85 -14.03
CA LYS A 223 22.21 -7.87 -14.92
C LYS A 223 21.82 -8.30 -16.33
N PRO A 224 21.24 -7.42 -17.17
CA PRO A 224 20.91 -7.80 -18.51
C PRO A 224 22.17 -8.35 -19.21
N THR A 225 22.12 -9.60 -19.59
CA THR A 225 23.23 -10.23 -20.33
C THR A 225 23.22 -9.65 -21.73
N PRO A 226 24.31 -9.06 -22.20
CA PRO A 226 24.41 -8.60 -23.58
C PRO A 226 24.14 -9.75 -24.54
N SER A 227 23.16 -9.59 -25.41
CA SER A 227 22.82 -10.53 -26.47
C SER A 227 22.57 -9.77 -27.77
N GLY A 228 23.07 -10.30 -28.86
CA GLY A 228 22.93 -9.70 -30.18
C GLY A 228 24.28 -9.50 -30.90
N THR A 229 24.21 -8.91 -32.08
CA THR A 229 25.41 -8.53 -32.84
C THR A 229 26.10 -7.31 -32.21
N THR A 230 27.35 -7.03 -32.57
CA THR A 230 28.07 -5.85 -32.08
C THR A 230 27.29 -4.54 -32.34
N LEU A 231 26.55 -4.46 -33.45
CA LEU A 231 25.71 -3.32 -33.80
C LEU A 231 24.47 -3.22 -32.88
N ASP A 232 23.84 -4.34 -32.58
CA ASP A 232 22.67 -4.38 -31.68
C ASP A 232 23.08 -4.02 -30.25
N LEU A 233 24.24 -4.48 -29.79
CA LEU A 233 24.79 -4.17 -28.47
C LEU A 233 25.16 -2.69 -28.38
N ALA A 234 25.79 -2.12 -29.43
CA ALA A 234 26.12 -0.71 -29.48
C ALA A 234 24.85 0.18 -29.41
N ALA A 235 23.81 -0.18 -30.16
CA ALA A 235 22.52 0.50 -30.12
C ALA A 235 21.87 0.42 -28.71
N ALA A 236 21.92 -0.74 -28.06
CA ALA A 236 21.37 -0.95 -26.73
C ALA A 236 22.14 -0.13 -25.65
N VAL A 237 23.47 -0.03 -25.76
CA VAL A 237 24.30 0.85 -24.90
C VAL A 237 23.94 2.32 -25.11
N MET A 238 23.79 2.76 -26.35
CA MET A 238 23.40 4.13 -26.68
C MET A 238 21.99 4.49 -26.17
N GLN A 239 21.10 3.50 -26.08
CA GLN A 239 19.77 3.66 -25.50
C GLN A 239 19.75 3.55 -23.95
N GLY A 240 20.90 3.37 -23.31
CA GLY A 240 21.00 3.25 -21.85
C GLY A 240 20.46 1.96 -21.24
N LYS A 241 20.27 0.91 -22.05
CA LYS A 241 19.77 -0.42 -21.57
C LYS A 241 20.75 -1.14 -20.66
N TYR A 242 22.05 -0.80 -20.72
CA TYR A 242 23.08 -1.25 -19.80
C TYR A 242 23.57 -0.08 -18.97
N GLY A 243 23.94 -0.34 -17.72
CA GLY A 243 24.46 0.70 -16.82
C GLY A 243 25.71 1.40 -17.36
N VAL A 244 26.10 2.47 -16.69
CA VAL A 244 27.24 3.33 -17.12
C VAL A 244 28.62 2.73 -16.87
N ASP A 245 28.70 1.63 -16.09
CA ASP A 245 29.98 1.06 -15.62
C ASP A 245 30.56 -0.05 -16.50
N GLN A 246 30.77 -1.26 -15.92
CA GLN A 246 31.49 -2.36 -16.57
C GLN A 246 30.77 -2.91 -17.80
N ALA A 247 29.41 -3.01 -17.78
CA ALA A 247 28.65 -3.53 -18.92
C ALA A 247 28.80 -2.69 -20.20
N ARG A 248 29.11 -1.39 -20.06
CA ARG A 248 29.36 -0.48 -21.17
C ARG A 248 30.75 -0.63 -21.77
N LYS A 249 31.69 -1.13 -20.97
CA LYS A 249 33.09 -1.40 -21.42
C LYS A 249 33.18 -2.73 -22.13
N ASP A 250 32.32 -3.68 -21.77
CA ASP A 250 32.32 -5.06 -22.28
C ASP A 250 31.39 -5.24 -23.51
N ALA A 251 30.56 -4.24 -23.89
CA ALA A 251 29.71 -4.18 -25.06
C ALA A 251 30.38 -3.40 -26.21
#